data_7e13f3929d00b1d21954e4fa143c9763
#
_entry.id   7e13f3929d00b1d21954e4fa143c9763
#
_cell.length_a   1.000
_cell.length_b   1.000
_cell.length_c   1.000
_cell.angle_alpha   90.00
_cell.angle_beta   90.00
_cell.angle_gamma   90.00
#
_symmetry.space_group_name_H-M   'P 1'
#
loop_
_entity.id
_entity.type
_entity.pdbx_description
1 polymer ?
#
loop_
_entity_poly.entity_id
_entity_poly.type
_entity_poly.pdbx_seq_one_letter_code
_entity_poly.pdbx_strand_id
1 'polypeptide(L)'
;MHAATIKLQVELCARVFDKNVGDVSHEESLAAPEQGGNCLNWVVGHVTRTRNMALGSMGQKAPYAMEDFAAYDDRGGAEFSRETALPIDELRRRYKAMQEPLVRAISVMSPEWLAAKPPNNMTGDPNETIGSNLATFVFHESYHVGQTGVLRRVAGKPGVIKPPGTPQGDAYRVSAAEV
;
A
#
# COMPACT_ATOMS: atom_id res chain seq x y z
N MET A 1 -11.13 16.93 -3.57
CA MET A 1 -10.75 15.62 -4.20
C MET A 1 -12.02 14.78 -4.29
N HIS A 2 -12.19 13.99 -5.36
CA HIS A 2 -13.37 13.14 -5.53
C HIS A 2 -13.08 11.72 -5.07
N ALA A 3 -14.02 11.07 -4.41
CA ALA A 3 -13.91 9.68 -3.95
C ALA A 3 -13.56 8.72 -5.11
N ALA A 4 -14.11 8.95 -6.30
CA ALA A 4 -13.78 8.16 -7.51
C ALA A 4 -12.29 8.20 -7.87
N THR A 5 -11.63 9.36 -7.76
CA THR A 5 -10.20 9.50 -8.03
C THR A 5 -9.36 8.73 -6.99
N ILE A 6 -9.72 8.83 -5.71
CA ILE A 6 -9.04 8.08 -4.63
C ILE A 6 -9.18 6.58 -4.86
N LYS A 7 -10.40 6.12 -5.14
CA LYS A 7 -10.69 4.71 -5.46
C LYS A 7 -9.80 4.20 -6.59
N LEU A 8 -9.77 4.92 -7.72
CA LEU A 8 -8.98 4.56 -8.89
C LEU A 8 -7.49 4.42 -8.55
N GLN A 9 -6.93 5.35 -7.75
CA GLN A 9 -5.54 5.30 -7.33
C GLN A 9 -5.25 4.07 -6.45
N VAL A 10 -6.12 3.74 -5.50
CA VAL A 10 -5.99 2.55 -4.65
C VAL A 10 -6.04 1.25 -5.49
N GLU A 11 -6.93 1.18 -6.47
CA GLU A 11 -7.01 0.04 -7.40
C GLU A 11 -5.77 -0.07 -8.29
N LEU A 12 -5.24 1.07 -8.76
CA LEU A 12 -4.02 1.11 -9.55
C LEU A 12 -2.80 0.64 -8.75
N CYS A 13 -2.66 1.15 -7.51
CA CYS A 13 -1.62 0.70 -6.58
C CYS A 13 -1.69 -0.82 -6.36
N ALA A 14 -2.88 -1.38 -6.15
CA ALA A 14 -3.03 -2.82 -5.94
C ALA A 14 -2.61 -3.64 -7.18
N ARG A 15 -2.95 -3.20 -8.39
CA ARG A 15 -2.52 -3.87 -9.64
C ARG A 15 -1.01 -3.83 -9.81
N VAL A 16 -0.37 -2.69 -9.53
CA VAL A 16 1.08 -2.54 -9.63
C VAL A 16 1.79 -3.37 -8.56
N PHE A 17 1.28 -3.34 -7.33
CA PHE A 17 1.76 -4.16 -6.23
C PHE A 17 1.76 -5.65 -6.59
N ASP A 18 0.62 -6.17 -7.05
CA ASP A 18 0.49 -7.59 -7.43
C ASP A 18 1.51 -8.00 -8.49
N LYS A 19 1.75 -7.15 -9.49
CA LYS A 19 2.77 -7.41 -10.51
C LYS A 19 4.19 -7.41 -9.95
N ASN A 20 4.50 -6.48 -9.06
CA ASN A 20 5.84 -6.34 -8.51
C ASN A 20 6.19 -7.45 -7.50
N VAL A 21 5.20 -7.96 -6.77
CA VAL A 21 5.44 -8.84 -5.62
C VAL A 21 4.99 -10.28 -5.87
N GLY A 22 4.12 -10.52 -6.85
CA GLY A 22 3.36 -11.75 -7.02
C GLY A 22 4.17 -13.04 -7.19
N ASP A 23 5.38 -12.98 -7.74
CA ASP A 23 6.27 -14.13 -8.01
C ASP A 23 7.58 -14.08 -7.20
N VAL A 24 7.68 -13.20 -6.20
CA VAL A 24 8.86 -13.10 -5.32
C VAL A 24 8.72 -14.09 -4.18
N SER A 25 9.72 -14.93 -3.97
CA SER A 25 9.76 -15.85 -2.83
C SER A 25 10.07 -15.11 -1.52
N HIS A 26 9.87 -15.79 -0.39
CA HIS A 26 10.20 -15.20 0.92
C HIS A 26 11.68 -14.83 1.02
N GLU A 27 12.59 -15.73 0.66
CA GLU A 27 14.03 -15.46 0.70
C GLU A 27 14.44 -14.30 -0.21
N GLU A 28 13.92 -14.27 -1.44
CA GLU A 28 14.15 -13.14 -2.35
C GLU A 28 13.65 -11.82 -1.78
N SER A 29 12.51 -11.82 -1.05
CA SER A 29 11.94 -10.62 -0.45
C SER A 29 12.78 -10.02 0.68
N LEU A 30 13.68 -10.82 1.28
CA LEU A 30 14.59 -10.41 2.36
C LEU A 30 15.92 -9.84 1.84
N ALA A 31 16.16 -9.85 0.52
CA ALA A 31 17.34 -9.24 -0.06
C ALA A 31 17.30 -7.72 0.13
N ALA A 32 18.31 -7.17 0.80
CA ALA A 32 18.46 -5.73 1.04
C ALA A 32 19.40 -5.11 0.00
N PRO A 33 19.24 -3.82 -0.34
CA PRO A 33 20.19 -3.09 -1.15
C PRO A 33 21.59 -3.05 -0.48
N GLU A 34 22.67 -3.20 -1.25
CA GLU A 34 24.04 -3.17 -0.74
C GLU A 34 24.38 -1.85 -0.01
N GLN A 35 23.80 -0.74 -0.45
CA GLN A 35 23.99 0.58 0.16
C GLN A 35 23.15 0.79 1.43
N GLY A 36 22.45 -0.24 1.90
CA GLY A 36 21.52 -0.15 3.01
C GLY A 36 20.10 0.26 2.60
N GLY A 37 19.20 0.25 3.56
CA GLY A 37 17.79 0.53 3.38
C GLY A 37 16.92 -0.73 3.53
N ASN A 38 15.61 -0.54 3.37
CA ASN A 38 14.62 -1.57 3.62
C ASN A 38 14.58 -2.60 2.48
N CYS A 39 14.46 -3.87 2.81
CA CYS A 39 14.20 -4.94 1.84
C CYS A 39 12.73 -4.93 1.37
N LEU A 40 12.44 -5.72 0.34
CA LEU A 40 11.08 -5.83 -0.22
C LEU A 40 10.06 -6.32 0.82
N ASN A 41 10.43 -7.29 1.66
CA ASN A 41 9.55 -7.80 2.71
C ASN A 41 9.11 -6.70 3.67
N TRP A 42 10.05 -5.87 4.11
CA TRP A 42 9.74 -4.75 5.00
C TRP A 42 8.78 -3.74 4.33
N VAL A 43 9.05 -3.36 3.09
CA VAL A 43 8.18 -2.40 2.36
C VAL A 43 6.77 -2.96 2.17
N VAL A 44 6.65 -4.24 1.83
CA VAL A 44 5.35 -4.91 1.69
C VAL A 44 4.60 -4.95 3.02
N GLY A 45 5.27 -5.29 4.11
CA GLY A 45 4.67 -5.28 5.44
C GLY A 45 4.23 -3.89 5.89
N HIS A 46 5.06 -2.87 5.65
CA HIS A 46 4.77 -1.47 5.97
C HIS A 46 3.55 -0.93 5.22
N VAL A 47 3.45 -1.18 3.91
CA VAL A 47 2.26 -0.80 3.13
C VAL A 47 1.01 -1.56 3.59
N THR A 48 1.15 -2.84 3.91
CA THR A 48 0.04 -3.65 4.43
C THR A 48 -0.47 -3.11 5.78
N ARG A 49 0.45 -2.75 6.68
CA ARG A 49 0.13 -2.07 7.94
C ARG A 49 -0.62 -0.76 7.72
N THR A 50 -0.16 0.05 6.78
CA THR A 50 -0.79 1.35 6.47
C THR A 50 -2.20 1.18 5.92
N ARG A 51 -2.47 0.17 5.09
CA ARG A 51 -3.83 -0.17 4.67
C ARG A 51 -4.74 -0.55 5.84
N ASN A 52 -4.22 -1.33 6.79
CA ASN A 52 -4.96 -1.71 7.99
C ASN A 52 -5.33 -0.48 8.83
N MET A 53 -4.39 0.46 8.98
CA MET A 53 -4.63 1.77 9.63
C MET A 53 -5.68 2.60 8.88
N ALA A 54 -5.59 2.67 7.55
CA ALA A 54 -6.50 3.46 6.72
C ALA A 54 -7.96 2.98 6.88
N LEU A 55 -8.20 1.67 6.93
CA LEU A 55 -9.52 1.12 7.21
C LEU A 55 -10.06 1.61 8.57
N GLY A 56 -9.24 1.56 9.61
CA GLY A 56 -9.62 2.07 10.94
C GLY A 56 -9.94 3.57 10.93
N SER A 57 -9.15 4.38 10.23
CA SER A 57 -9.38 5.84 10.11
C SER A 57 -10.68 6.18 9.36
N MET A 58 -11.16 5.28 8.52
CA MET A 58 -12.44 5.39 7.82
C MET A 58 -13.62 4.82 8.62
N GLY A 59 -13.42 4.46 9.89
CA GLY A 59 -14.46 3.88 10.74
C GLY A 59 -14.80 2.43 10.39
N GLN A 60 -13.98 1.77 9.56
CA GLN A 60 -14.14 0.36 9.24
C GLN A 60 -13.40 -0.51 10.27
N LYS A 61 -13.88 -1.73 10.46
CA LYS A 61 -13.14 -2.70 11.28
C LYS A 61 -11.86 -3.10 10.54
N ALA A 62 -10.71 -2.73 11.11
CA ALA A 62 -9.42 -3.24 10.65
C ALA A 62 -9.34 -4.75 10.90
N PRO A 63 -9.01 -5.57 9.88
CA PRO A 63 -9.05 -7.03 10.02
C PRO A 63 -7.91 -7.62 10.87
N TYR A 64 -6.85 -6.84 11.11
CA TYR A 64 -5.66 -7.31 11.83
C TYR A 64 -5.33 -6.40 13.01
N ALA A 65 -4.75 -6.95 14.07
CA ALA A 65 -4.21 -6.15 15.16
C ALA A 65 -2.97 -5.38 14.71
N MET A 66 -2.75 -4.18 15.24
CA MET A 66 -1.58 -3.37 14.85
C MET A 66 -0.27 -3.99 15.33
N GLU A 67 -0.32 -4.73 16.42
CA GLU A 67 0.80 -5.49 16.99
C GLU A 67 1.32 -6.57 16.03
N ASP A 68 0.47 -7.11 15.16
CA ASP A 68 0.86 -8.06 14.11
C ASP A 68 1.84 -7.47 13.09
N PHE A 69 1.97 -6.14 13.07
CA PHE A 69 2.85 -5.39 12.18
C PHE A 69 3.95 -4.63 12.92
N ALA A 70 4.24 -4.95 14.17
CA ALA A 70 5.19 -4.19 14.99
C ALA A 70 6.58 -4.07 14.33
N ALA A 71 7.06 -5.12 13.65
CA ALA A 71 8.33 -5.10 12.92
C ALA A 71 8.33 -4.22 11.65
N TYR A 72 7.17 -3.73 11.21
CA TYR A 72 6.99 -2.90 10.02
C TYR A 72 6.61 -1.46 10.35
N ASP A 73 6.79 -1.05 11.61
CA ASP A 73 6.54 0.32 12.07
C ASP A 73 7.84 1.14 12.03
N ASP A 74 7.88 2.17 11.21
CA ASP A 74 9.00 3.11 11.08
C ASP A 74 9.15 4.08 12.26
N ARG A 75 8.17 4.08 13.18
CA ARG A 75 8.11 4.99 14.33
C ARG A 75 8.59 4.37 15.66
N GLY A 76 9.27 3.24 15.60
CA GLY A 76 9.83 2.59 16.78
C GLY A 76 9.08 1.36 17.25
N GLY A 77 8.56 0.57 16.32
CA GLY A 77 8.06 -0.78 16.57
C GLY A 77 9.16 -1.78 16.95
N ALA A 78 8.86 -3.06 16.87
CA ALA A 78 9.86 -4.12 17.04
C ALA A 78 10.93 -4.07 15.93
N GLU A 79 12.16 -4.47 16.26
CA GLU A 79 13.23 -4.54 15.26
C GLU A 79 12.86 -5.54 14.15
N PHE A 80 13.03 -5.09 12.90
CA PHE A 80 12.86 -5.95 11.75
C PHE A 80 14.11 -6.80 11.52
N SER A 81 13.93 -8.11 11.49
CA SER A 81 14.97 -9.08 11.19
C SER A 81 14.40 -10.22 10.33
N ARG A 82 15.26 -11.16 9.90
CA ARG A 82 14.81 -12.38 9.21
C ARG A 82 13.83 -13.20 10.06
N GLU A 83 14.04 -13.22 11.38
CA GLU A 83 13.27 -13.99 12.35
C GLU A 83 11.89 -13.35 12.63
N THR A 84 11.83 -12.02 12.57
CA THR A 84 10.57 -11.26 12.81
C THR A 84 9.78 -11.00 11.52
N ALA A 85 10.39 -11.24 10.36
CA ALA A 85 9.76 -11.06 9.05
C ALA A 85 8.61 -12.05 8.84
N LEU A 86 7.43 -11.55 8.59
CA LEU A 86 6.29 -12.39 8.18
C LEU A 86 6.57 -13.02 6.80
N PRO A 87 6.09 -14.25 6.55
CA PRO A 87 6.15 -14.85 5.23
C PRO A 87 5.56 -13.92 4.16
N ILE A 88 6.23 -13.77 3.02
CA ILE A 88 5.79 -12.84 1.96
C ILE A 88 4.38 -13.18 1.43
N ASP A 89 4.03 -14.47 1.39
CA ASP A 89 2.69 -14.92 0.99
C ASP A 89 1.61 -14.48 1.98
N GLU A 90 1.91 -14.47 3.27
CA GLU A 90 1.04 -13.96 4.30
C GLU A 90 0.81 -12.46 4.15
N LEU A 91 1.87 -11.68 3.92
CA LEU A 91 1.77 -10.25 3.68
C LEU A 91 0.95 -9.95 2.43
N ARG A 92 1.17 -10.68 1.32
CA ARG A 92 0.35 -10.58 0.10
C ARG A 92 -1.12 -10.87 0.38
N ARG A 93 -1.40 -11.92 1.12
CA ARG A 93 -2.77 -12.30 1.50
C ARG A 93 -3.44 -11.21 2.33
N ARG A 94 -2.73 -10.66 3.32
CA ARG A 94 -3.23 -9.56 4.16
C ARG A 94 -3.51 -8.30 3.35
N TYR A 95 -2.58 -7.92 2.48
CA TYR A 95 -2.75 -6.76 1.59
C TYR A 95 -3.99 -6.89 0.70
N LYS A 96 -4.16 -8.05 0.05
CA LYS A 96 -5.32 -8.34 -0.81
C LYS A 96 -6.65 -8.38 -0.06
N ALA A 97 -6.66 -8.93 1.14
CA ALA A 97 -7.87 -9.01 1.96
C ALA A 97 -8.46 -7.63 2.30
N MET A 98 -7.64 -6.58 2.30
CA MET A 98 -8.07 -5.21 2.57
C MET A 98 -8.52 -4.44 1.33
N GLN A 99 -8.29 -4.96 0.11
CA GLN A 99 -8.58 -4.23 -1.13
C GLN A 99 -10.08 -3.91 -1.27
N GLU A 100 -10.93 -4.91 -1.20
CA GLU A 100 -12.38 -4.72 -1.36
C GLU A 100 -13.00 -3.88 -0.24
N PRO A 101 -12.68 -4.09 1.04
CA PRO A 101 -13.13 -3.20 2.12
C PRO A 101 -12.72 -1.72 1.92
N LEU A 102 -11.48 -1.45 1.48
CA LEU A 102 -11.01 -0.08 1.19
C LEU A 102 -11.80 0.55 0.05
N VAL A 103 -11.91 -0.15 -1.07
CA VAL A 103 -12.63 0.33 -2.25
C VAL A 103 -14.09 0.62 -1.91
N ARG A 104 -14.75 -0.27 -1.18
CA ARG A 104 -16.14 -0.10 -0.74
C ARG A 104 -16.31 1.10 0.19
N ALA A 105 -15.42 1.26 1.19
CA ALA A 105 -15.45 2.38 2.10
C ALA A 105 -15.31 3.72 1.37
N ILE A 106 -14.34 3.80 0.45
CA ILE A 106 -14.09 5.02 -0.35
C ILE A 106 -15.28 5.31 -1.28
N SER A 107 -15.91 4.30 -1.88
CA SER A 107 -16.98 4.48 -2.87
C SER A 107 -18.25 5.12 -2.32
N VAL A 108 -18.48 5.06 -1.00
CA VAL A 108 -19.67 5.64 -0.35
C VAL A 108 -19.41 7.01 0.30
N MET A 109 -18.22 7.56 0.15
CA MET A 109 -17.86 8.84 0.76
C MET A 109 -18.49 10.03 0.03
N SER A 110 -19.25 10.84 0.77
CA SER A 110 -19.75 12.10 0.27
C SER A 110 -18.71 13.22 0.32
N PRO A 111 -18.87 14.30 -0.46
CA PRO A 111 -18.02 15.48 -0.36
C PRO A 111 -17.97 16.08 1.06
N GLU A 112 -19.10 16.09 1.76
CA GLU A 112 -19.22 16.60 3.13
C GLU A 112 -18.42 15.73 4.10
N TRP A 113 -18.46 14.41 3.93
CA TRP A 113 -17.69 13.50 4.74
C TRP A 113 -16.18 13.68 4.51
N LEU A 114 -15.74 13.84 3.26
CA LEU A 114 -14.34 14.12 2.92
C LEU A 114 -13.85 15.46 3.50
N ALA A 115 -14.73 16.45 3.66
CA ALA A 115 -14.39 17.74 4.26
C ALA A 115 -14.42 17.71 5.80
N ALA A 116 -14.96 16.67 6.42
CA ALA A 116 -15.04 16.55 7.87
C ALA A 116 -13.66 16.35 8.52
N LYS A 117 -13.54 16.69 9.79
CA LYS A 117 -12.34 16.43 10.57
C LYS A 117 -12.16 14.92 10.81
N PRO A 118 -10.93 14.38 10.64
CA PRO A 118 -10.69 12.98 10.93
C PRO A 118 -10.73 12.72 12.44
N PRO A 119 -11.04 11.48 12.86
CA PRO A 119 -11.00 11.09 14.27
C PRO A 119 -9.58 11.17 14.86
N ASN A 120 -8.56 10.99 14.02
CA ASN A 120 -7.15 11.11 14.39
C ASN A 120 -6.45 12.04 13.43
N ASN A 121 -5.68 13.00 13.94
CA ASN A 121 -4.84 13.88 13.11
C ASN A 121 -3.53 13.15 12.79
N MET A 122 -3.33 12.78 11.52
CA MET A 122 -2.17 12.02 11.07
C MET A 122 -0.98 12.90 10.69
N THR A 123 -1.22 14.13 10.22
CA THR A 123 -0.17 15.02 9.72
C THR A 123 0.25 16.08 10.71
N GLY A 124 -0.53 16.31 11.78
CA GLY A 124 -0.35 17.41 12.72
C GLY A 124 -0.93 18.75 12.22
N ASP A 125 -1.49 18.80 11.01
CA ASP A 125 -2.17 20.01 10.51
C ASP A 125 -3.52 20.20 11.23
N PRO A 126 -3.76 21.35 11.88
CA PRO A 126 -5.03 21.63 12.56
C PRO A 126 -6.22 21.70 11.59
N ASN A 127 -5.97 21.91 10.30
CA ASN A 127 -6.97 21.94 9.23
C ASN A 127 -7.13 20.61 8.50
N GLU A 128 -6.52 19.55 9.01
CA GLU A 128 -6.61 18.23 8.40
C GLU A 128 -8.06 17.78 8.26
N THR A 129 -8.37 17.18 7.11
CA THR A 129 -9.69 16.60 6.78
C THR A 129 -9.53 15.11 6.48
N ILE A 130 -10.62 14.36 6.48
CA ILE A 130 -10.62 12.97 6.05
C ILE A 130 -10.10 12.87 4.60
N GLY A 131 -10.46 13.82 3.74
CA GLY A 131 -9.98 13.87 2.36
C GLY A 131 -8.47 14.10 2.25
N SER A 132 -7.87 14.97 3.08
CA SER A 132 -6.42 15.16 3.11
C SER A 132 -5.69 13.95 3.67
N ASN A 133 -6.24 13.27 4.69
CA ASN A 133 -5.70 12.01 5.19
C ASN A 133 -5.67 10.91 4.12
N LEU A 134 -6.76 10.78 3.36
CA LEU A 134 -6.83 9.82 2.26
C LEU A 134 -5.85 10.18 1.13
N ALA A 135 -5.65 11.47 0.84
CA ALA A 135 -4.63 11.91 -0.12
C ALA A 135 -3.23 11.52 0.35
N THR A 136 -2.92 11.74 1.63
CA THR A 136 -1.66 11.33 2.24
C THR A 136 -1.49 9.81 2.21
N PHE A 137 -2.53 9.05 2.52
CA PHE A 137 -2.52 7.59 2.42
C PHE A 137 -2.20 7.13 1.00
N VAL A 138 -2.88 7.67 -0.01
CA VAL A 138 -2.66 7.29 -1.42
C VAL A 138 -1.27 7.67 -1.89
N PHE A 139 -0.77 8.86 -1.52
CA PHE A 139 0.60 9.25 -1.82
C PHE A 139 1.60 8.28 -1.20
N HIS A 140 1.47 7.98 0.07
CA HIS A 140 2.31 7.04 0.81
C HIS A 140 2.29 5.65 0.17
N GLU A 141 1.11 5.13 -0.14
CA GLU A 141 0.99 3.84 -0.81
C GLU A 141 1.65 3.84 -2.18
N SER A 142 1.41 4.87 -3.00
CA SER A 142 2.01 4.99 -4.34
C SER A 142 3.55 5.04 -4.28
N TYR A 143 4.09 5.79 -3.31
CA TYR A 143 5.53 5.88 -3.07
C TYR A 143 6.14 4.50 -2.77
N HIS A 144 5.56 3.77 -1.84
CA HIS A 144 6.06 2.45 -1.45
C HIS A 144 5.80 1.37 -2.51
N VAL A 145 4.68 1.42 -3.21
CA VAL A 145 4.42 0.53 -4.36
C VAL A 145 5.45 0.74 -5.46
N GLY A 146 5.87 2.00 -5.71
CA GLY A 146 7.00 2.29 -6.60
C GLY A 146 8.32 1.65 -6.13
N GLN A 147 8.61 1.71 -4.83
CA GLN A 147 9.79 1.05 -4.25
C GLN A 147 9.77 -0.47 -4.47
N THR A 148 8.61 -1.14 -4.42
CA THR A 148 8.54 -2.59 -4.68
C THR A 148 9.08 -2.97 -6.06
N GLY A 149 8.91 -2.10 -7.07
CA GLY A 149 9.45 -2.31 -8.42
C GLY A 149 10.97 -2.22 -8.49
N VAL A 150 11.59 -1.38 -7.65
CA VAL A 150 13.05 -1.27 -7.51
C VAL A 150 13.59 -2.46 -6.72
N LEU A 151 12.99 -2.74 -5.57
CA LEU A 151 13.42 -3.81 -4.66
C LEU A 151 13.24 -5.21 -5.26
N ARG A 152 12.26 -5.38 -6.15
CA ARG A 152 12.16 -6.58 -6.98
C ARG A 152 13.45 -6.84 -7.78
N ARG A 153 14.09 -5.79 -8.31
CA ARG A 153 15.37 -5.94 -9.03
C ARG A 153 16.53 -6.26 -8.10
N VAL A 154 16.53 -5.70 -6.88
CA VAL A 154 17.48 -6.07 -5.82
C VAL A 154 17.34 -7.56 -5.47
N ALA A 155 16.11 -8.07 -5.46
CA ALA A 155 15.81 -9.50 -5.29
C ALA A 155 16.18 -10.39 -6.51
N GLY A 156 16.85 -9.84 -7.53
CA GLY A 156 17.27 -10.58 -8.73
C GLY A 156 16.19 -10.82 -9.78
N LYS A 157 14.99 -10.24 -9.60
CA LYS A 157 13.87 -10.39 -10.54
C LYS A 157 13.84 -9.28 -11.60
N PRO A 158 13.42 -9.56 -12.84
CA PRO A 158 13.26 -8.52 -13.86
C PRO A 158 12.10 -7.58 -13.52
N GLY A 159 12.17 -6.34 -14.00
CA GLY A 159 11.04 -5.40 -13.92
C GLY A 159 9.84 -5.91 -14.72
N VAL A 160 8.64 -5.79 -14.14
CA VAL A 160 7.38 -6.30 -14.72
C VAL A 160 6.47 -5.19 -15.26
N ILE A 161 6.73 -3.94 -14.89
CA ILE A 161 5.99 -2.80 -15.41
C ILE A 161 6.68 -2.32 -16.69
N LYS A 162 5.97 -2.37 -17.80
CA LYS A 162 6.47 -2.01 -19.12
C LYS A 162 5.72 -0.78 -19.66
N PRO A 163 6.36 0.07 -20.49
CA PRO A 163 5.67 1.19 -21.12
C PRO A 163 4.45 0.74 -21.94
N PRO A 164 3.41 1.59 -22.06
CA PRO A 164 2.29 1.34 -22.96
C PRO A 164 2.78 1.07 -24.41
N GLY A 165 2.12 0.17 -25.11
CA GLY A 165 2.48 -0.19 -26.51
C GLY A 165 3.58 -1.25 -26.65
N THR A 166 4.16 -1.74 -25.54
CA THR A 166 4.97 -2.96 -25.58
C THR A 166 4.08 -4.19 -25.42
N PRO A 167 4.47 -5.40 -25.93
CA PRO A 167 3.62 -6.62 -25.88
C PRO A 167 3.14 -7.04 -24.47
N GLN A 168 3.55 -6.37 -23.42
CA GLN A 168 3.17 -6.64 -22.02
C GLN A 168 2.84 -5.33 -21.27
N GLY A 169 2.60 -4.22 -21.99
CA GLY A 169 2.55 -2.85 -21.45
C GLY A 169 1.20 -2.36 -20.94
N ASP A 170 0.18 -3.22 -20.84
CA ASP A 170 -1.19 -2.80 -20.47
C ASP A 170 -1.43 -2.64 -18.96
N ALA A 171 -0.37 -2.61 -18.15
CA ALA A 171 -0.46 -2.45 -16.69
C ALA A 171 -1.13 -1.13 -16.25
N TYR A 172 -1.10 -0.10 -17.10
CA TYR A 172 -1.62 1.24 -16.81
C TYR A 172 -2.92 1.58 -17.56
N ARG A 173 -3.45 0.67 -18.38
CA ARG A 173 -4.73 0.93 -19.04
C ARG A 173 -5.85 0.87 -18.01
N VAL A 174 -6.39 2.04 -17.73
CA VAL A 174 -7.71 2.20 -17.11
C VAL A 174 -8.70 2.27 -18.26
N SER A 175 -9.74 1.46 -18.25
CA SER A 175 -10.78 1.59 -19.26
C SER A 175 -11.49 2.93 -19.08
N ALA A 176 -11.83 3.61 -20.20
CA ALA A 176 -12.58 4.87 -20.16
C ALA A 176 -13.97 4.72 -19.47
N ALA A 177 -14.41 3.48 -19.23
CA ALA A 177 -15.64 3.15 -18.50
C ALA A 177 -15.48 3.17 -16.96
N GLU A 178 -14.24 3.33 -16.46
CA GLU A 178 -13.92 3.31 -15.01
C GLU A 178 -13.60 4.72 -14.45
N VAL A 179 -13.71 5.78 -15.29
CA VAL A 179 -13.43 7.18 -14.92
C VAL A 179 -14.72 7.95 -14.67
#